data_767d78d8ba5e7aef6eaee4387e24e334
#
_entry.id   767d78d8ba5e7aef6eaee4387e24e334
#
_cell.length_a   1.000
_cell.length_b   1.000
_cell.length_c   1.000
_cell.angle_alpha   90.00
_cell.angle_beta   90.00
_cell.angle_gamma   90.00
#
_symmetry.space_group_name_H-M   'P 1'
#
loop_
_entity.id
_entity.type
_entity.pdbx_description
1 polymer ?
#
loop_
_entity_poly.entity_id
_entity_poly.type
_entity_poly.pdbx_seq_one_letter_code
_entity_poly.pdbx_strand_id
1 'polypeptide(L)'
;MTPNTKKQISNLNIDPNLPLMIFDADEVLVHFAEPFATYIKKHNHRLHLTGYRLDNAIKKADTDEVADPDTAKDLVWGFINEETKSQPAAKGAPQALKKLQAYAQIIILSNVPHSVHDDRVANLKSLNMDYPLISNEGMKGPAVKEILRNHKAQSFFIDDNPYQVESVYNDNQQTVCVHFSVCDLVKPYMPKAVGASIEPTSW
;
A
#
# COMPACT_ATOMS: atom_id res chain seq x y z
N MET A 1 -9.66 10.36 7.92
CA MET A 1 -8.30 10.45 8.50
C MET A 1 -8.39 10.45 10.02
N THR A 2 -7.68 9.56 10.69
CA THR A 2 -7.68 9.40 12.16
C THR A 2 -6.83 10.48 12.86
N PRO A 3 -7.01 10.70 14.17
CA PRO A 3 -6.12 11.56 14.96
C PRO A 3 -4.65 11.09 14.93
N ASN A 4 -4.41 9.77 14.89
CA ASN A 4 -3.08 9.19 14.82
C ASN A 4 -2.40 9.52 13.48
N THR A 5 -3.10 9.33 12.36
CA THR A 5 -2.61 9.74 11.03
C THR A 5 -2.25 11.24 11.00
N LYS A 6 -3.13 12.11 11.55
CA LYS A 6 -2.85 13.57 11.65
C LYS A 6 -1.57 13.86 12.43
N LYS A 7 -1.39 13.20 13.57
CA LYS A 7 -0.19 13.35 14.40
C LYS A 7 1.08 12.93 13.65
N GLN A 8 1.02 11.83 12.91
CA GLN A 8 2.16 11.37 12.10
C GLN A 8 2.48 12.37 10.99
N ILE A 9 1.47 12.91 10.29
CA ILE A 9 1.65 13.94 9.27
C ILE A 9 2.27 15.21 9.86
N SER A 10 1.83 15.66 11.03
CA SER A 10 2.37 16.87 11.67
C SER A 10 3.85 16.76 12.07
N ASN A 11 4.37 15.54 12.20
CA ASN A 11 5.77 15.27 12.51
C ASN A 11 6.65 15.14 11.26
N LEU A 12 6.07 15.19 10.05
CA LEU A 12 6.85 15.13 8.82
C LEU A 12 7.67 16.41 8.64
N ASN A 13 8.93 16.22 8.27
CA ASN A 13 9.79 17.30 7.85
C ASN A 13 9.94 17.27 6.33
N ILE A 14 9.08 18.01 5.62
CA ILE A 14 9.01 18.08 4.16
C ILE A 14 9.32 19.51 3.72
N ASP A 15 10.29 19.67 2.82
CA ASP A 15 10.51 20.97 2.15
C ASP A 15 9.38 21.18 1.12
N PRO A 16 8.57 22.25 1.25
CA PRO A 16 7.46 22.50 0.35
C PRO A 16 7.88 22.85 -1.08
N ASN A 17 9.15 23.17 -1.31
CA ASN A 17 9.65 23.62 -2.61
C ASN A 17 10.37 22.51 -3.41
N LEU A 18 10.55 21.31 -2.83
CA LEU A 18 11.13 20.16 -3.51
C LEU A 18 10.04 19.16 -3.93
N PRO A 19 10.17 18.47 -5.07
CA PRO A 19 9.21 17.46 -5.47
C PRO A 19 9.00 16.40 -4.38
N LEU A 20 7.77 15.89 -4.26
CA LEU A 20 7.39 14.88 -3.27
C LEU A 20 6.76 13.67 -3.94
N MET A 21 7.25 12.48 -3.61
CA MET A 21 6.68 11.21 -4.01
C MET A 21 6.09 10.47 -2.80
N ILE A 22 4.82 10.12 -2.89
CA ILE A 22 4.05 9.43 -1.85
C ILE A 22 3.73 8.03 -2.36
N PHE A 23 4.28 7.01 -1.72
CA PHE A 23 4.12 5.61 -2.12
C PHE A 23 3.19 4.86 -1.16
N ASP A 24 2.33 3.99 -1.69
CA ASP A 24 1.79 2.91 -0.90
C ASP A 24 2.88 1.88 -0.58
N ALA A 25 2.61 0.99 0.38
CA ALA A 25 3.52 -0.08 0.74
C ALA A 25 3.14 -1.42 0.09
N ASP A 26 1.95 -1.93 0.39
CA ASP A 26 1.52 -3.26 -0.02
C ASP A 26 1.25 -3.31 -1.54
N GLU A 27 1.77 -4.33 -2.22
CA GLU A 27 1.72 -4.51 -3.68
C GLU A 27 2.33 -3.37 -4.52
N VAL A 28 3.03 -2.44 -3.84
CA VAL A 28 3.87 -1.41 -4.48
C VAL A 28 5.34 -1.59 -4.10
N LEU A 29 5.67 -1.54 -2.82
CA LEU A 29 7.03 -1.66 -2.29
C LEU A 29 7.34 -3.04 -1.72
N VAL A 30 6.33 -3.71 -1.19
CA VAL A 30 6.39 -5.07 -0.63
C VAL A 30 5.24 -5.91 -1.16
N HIS A 31 5.44 -7.23 -1.18
CA HIS A 31 4.38 -8.16 -1.58
C HIS A 31 3.44 -8.45 -0.40
N PHE A 32 2.14 -8.54 -0.67
CA PHE A 32 1.10 -8.92 0.27
C PHE A 32 0.39 -10.22 -0.13
N ALA A 33 -0.17 -10.29 -1.33
CA ALA A 33 -1.06 -11.38 -1.74
C ALA A 33 -0.35 -12.76 -1.81
N GLU A 34 0.88 -12.83 -2.32
CA GLU A 34 1.63 -14.09 -2.39
C GLU A 34 2.06 -14.59 -1.00
N PRO A 35 2.64 -13.74 -0.10
CA PRO A 35 2.89 -14.12 1.28
C PRO A 35 1.60 -14.49 2.03
N PHE A 36 0.51 -13.75 1.83
CA PHE A 36 -0.79 -14.07 2.43
C PHE A 36 -1.31 -15.43 1.95
N ALA A 37 -1.26 -15.72 0.65
CA ALA A 37 -1.63 -17.02 0.12
C ALA A 37 -0.79 -18.16 0.72
N THR A 38 0.49 -17.92 1.01
CA THR A 38 1.37 -18.88 1.68
C THR A 38 1.01 -19.05 3.16
N TYR A 39 0.67 -17.94 3.84
CA TYR A 39 0.25 -17.95 5.23
C TYR A 39 -1.04 -18.77 5.44
N ILE A 40 -2.08 -18.50 4.65
CA ILE A 40 -3.37 -19.18 4.83
C ILE A 40 -3.31 -20.68 4.49
N LYS A 41 -2.34 -21.14 3.69
CA LYS A 41 -2.10 -22.57 3.47
C LYS A 41 -1.70 -23.30 4.77
N LYS A 42 -0.96 -22.66 5.67
CA LYS A 42 -0.62 -23.21 6.99
C LYS A 42 -1.86 -23.41 7.87
N HIS A 43 -2.95 -22.70 7.56
CA HIS A 43 -4.24 -22.76 8.24
C HIS A 43 -5.31 -23.52 7.46
N ASN A 44 -4.92 -24.43 6.56
CA ASN A 44 -5.81 -25.24 5.72
C ASN A 44 -6.76 -24.44 4.83
N HIS A 45 -6.29 -23.27 4.34
CA HIS A 45 -7.04 -22.42 3.41
C HIS A 45 -6.22 -22.15 2.15
N ARG A 46 -6.88 -21.72 1.09
CA ARG A 46 -6.27 -21.28 -0.16
C ARG A 46 -6.88 -19.99 -0.69
N LEU A 47 -6.07 -19.19 -1.37
CA LEU A 47 -6.54 -18.01 -2.08
C LEU A 47 -7.05 -18.43 -3.46
N HIS A 48 -8.28 -18.02 -3.81
CA HIS A 48 -8.91 -18.24 -5.11
C HIS A 48 -9.56 -16.95 -5.58
N LEU A 49 -8.77 -16.11 -6.26
CA LEU A 49 -9.26 -14.84 -6.78
C LEU A 49 -10.16 -15.07 -7.99
N THR A 50 -11.34 -14.50 -7.96
CA THR A 50 -12.29 -14.43 -9.10
C THR A 50 -12.63 -12.98 -9.45
N GLY A 51 -12.02 -12.02 -8.75
CA GLY A 51 -12.19 -10.59 -8.89
C GLY A 51 -11.12 -9.82 -8.11
N TYR A 52 -11.19 -8.51 -8.17
CA TYR A 52 -10.24 -7.62 -7.48
C TYR A 52 -10.38 -7.65 -5.95
N ARG A 53 -11.57 -7.93 -5.44
CA ARG A 53 -11.85 -7.96 -4.00
C ARG A 53 -11.54 -9.33 -3.41
N LEU A 54 -11.13 -9.35 -2.14
CA LEU A 54 -10.92 -10.59 -1.38
C LEU A 54 -12.22 -11.26 -0.93
N ASP A 55 -13.38 -10.65 -1.18
CA ASP A 55 -14.68 -11.20 -0.84
C ASP A 55 -14.84 -12.59 -1.49
N ASN A 56 -15.07 -13.60 -0.68
CA ASN A 56 -15.19 -15.01 -1.09
C ASN A 56 -13.91 -15.61 -1.75
N ALA A 57 -12.78 -14.92 -1.68
CA ALA A 57 -11.53 -15.39 -2.27
C ALA A 57 -10.77 -16.40 -1.39
N ILE A 58 -11.07 -16.47 -0.09
CA ILE A 58 -10.48 -17.42 0.83
C ILE A 58 -11.37 -18.65 0.89
N LYS A 59 -10.82 -19.81 0.53
CA LYS A 59 -11.53 -21.09 0.53
C LYS A 59 -10.81 -22.10 1.41
N LYS A 60 -11.56 -23.02 2.02
CA LYS A 60 -10.99 -24.20 2.68
C LYS A 60 -10.25 -25.06 1.65
N ALA A 61 -9.09 -25.57 2.01
CA ALA A 61 -8.23 -26.30 1.07
C ALA A 61 -8.79 -27.68 0.68
N ASP A 62 -9.52 -28.31 1.57
CA ASP A 62 -10.06 -29.69 1.44
C ASP A 62 -11.47 -29.76 0.80
N THR A 63 -12.35 -28.80 1.08
CA THR A 63 -13.75 -28.84 0.62
C THR A 63 -14.07 -27.84 -0.48
N ASP A 64 -13.17 -26.91 -0.75
CA ASP A 64 -13.38 -25.77 -1.69
C ASP A 64 -14.50 -24.79 -1.29
N GLU A 65 -15.04 -24.96 -0.08
CA GLU A 65 -16.02 -24.05 0.47
C GLU A 65 -15.38 -22.69 0.79
N VAL A 66 -16.15 -21.63 0.57
CA VAL A 66 -15.73 -20.28 0.99
C VAL A 66 -15.62 -20.24 2.52
N ALA A 67 -14.53 -19.69 3.03
CA ALA A 67 -14.38 -19.43 4.45
C ALA A 67 -15.47 -18.47 4.93
N ASP A 68 -16.01 -18.72 6.11
CA ASP A 68 -16.95 -17.79 6.72
C ASP A 68 -16.27 -16.43 6.99
N PRO A 69 -17.05 -15.33 7.10
CA PRO A 69 -16.49 -13.99 7.22
C PRO A 69 -15.58 -13.79 8.44
N ASP A 70 -15.88 -14.43 9.56
CA ASP A 70 -15.06 -14.30 10.78
C ASP A 70 -13.73 -15.03 10.61
N THR A 71 -13.73 -16.26 10.09
CA THR A 71 -12.51 -17.00 9.74
C THR A 71 -11.67 -16.21 8.71
N ALA A 72 -12.29 -15.68 7.66
CA ALA A 72 -11.57 -14.88 6.66
C ALA A 72 -10.92 -13.64 7.28
N LYS A 73 -11.63 -12.94 8.15
CA LYS A 73 -11.14 -11.79 8.89
C LYS A 73 -9.97 -12.17 9.81
N ASP A 74 -10.11 -13.26 10.55
CA ASP A 74 -9.06 -13.72 11.48
C ASP A 74 -7.79 -14.12 10.74
N LEU A 75 -7.89 -14.75 9.56
CA LEU A 75 -6.74 -15.07 8.71
C LEU A 75 -6.03 -13.80 8.20
N VAL A 76 -6.78 -12.78 7.78
CA VAL A 76 -6.19 -11.51 7.34
C VAL A 76 -5.49 -10.79 8.50
N TRP A 77 -6.16 -10.69 9.66
CA TRP A 77 -5.57 -10.04 10.83
C TRP A 77 -4.39 -10.82 11.42
N GLY A 78 -4.47 -12.15 11.44
CA GLY A 78 -3.36 -13.02 11.83
C GLY A 78 -2.13 -12.77 10.94
N PHE A 79 -2.31 -12.78 9.64
CA PHE A 79 -1.24 -12.47 8.69
C PHE A 79 -0.63 -11.07 8.92
N ILE A 80 -1.48 -10.05 9.06
CA ILE A 80 -1.01 -8.68 9.30
C ILE A 80 -0.18 -8.60 10.59
N ASN A 81 -0.65 -9.20 11.68
CA ASN A 81 0.04 -9.14 12.97
C ASN A 81 1.33 -9.96 13.01
N GLU A 82 1.37 -11.10 12.32
CA GLU A 82 2.49 -12.03 12.40
C GLU A 82 3.56 -11.79 11.31
N GLU A 83 3.14 -11.34 10.12
CA GLU A 83 4.01 -11.36 8.94
C GLU A 83 4.37 -9.95 8.40
N THR A 84 3.76 -8.86 8.89
CA THR A 84 4.08 -7.49 8.41
C THR A 84 5.58 -7.19 8.45
N LYS A 85 6.27 -7.66 9.49
CA LYS A 85 7.71 -7.43 9.68
C LYS A 85 8.59 -8.21 8.71
N SER A 86 8.07 -9.32 8.13
CA SER A 86 8.82 -10.25 7.29
C SER A 86 8.43 -10.21 5.80
N GLN A 87 7.48 -9.34 5.41
CA GLN A 87 7.04 -9.25 4.02
C GLN A 87 8.21 -8.91 3.08
N PRO A 88 8.36 -9.62 1.95
CA PRO A 88 9.46 -9.42 1.02
C PRO A 88 9.29 -8.16 0.19
N ALA A 89 10.42 -7.54 -0.19
CA ALA A 89 10.43 -6.40 -1.09
C ALA A 89 9.92 -6.77 -2.49
N ALA A 90 9.18 -5.87 -3.10
CA ALA A 90 8.93 -5.91 -4.53
C ALA A 90 10.26 -5.78 -5.30
N LYS A 91 10.43 -6.63 -6.31
CA LYS A 91 11.66 -6.65 -7.11
C LYS A 91 11.91 -5.30 -7.78
N GLY A 92 13.04 -4.69 -7.47
CA GLY A 92 13.45 -3.39 -8.02
C GLY A 92 13.06 -2.18 -7.15
N ALA A 93 12.09 -2.30 -6.24
CA ALA A 93 11.63 -1.18 -5.42
C ALA A 93 12.73 -0.50 -4.60
N PRO A 94 13.60 -1.21 -3.83
CA PRO A 94 14.65 -0.55 -3.06
C PRO A 94 15.63 0.24 -3.95
N GLN A 95 16.00 -0.33 -5.10
CA GLN A 95 16.92 0.30 -6.04
C GLN A 95 16.28 1.52 -6.73
N ALA A 96 14.99 1.44 -7.06
CA ALA A 96 14.24 2.53 -7.66
C ALA A 96 14.11 3.70 -6.67
N LEU A 97 13.67 3.45 -5.43
CA LEU A 97 13.57 4.50 -4.41
C LEU A 97 14.93 5.16 -4.13
N LYS A 98 16.01 4.38 -4.08
CA LYS A 98 17.37 4.91 -3.93
C LYS A 98 17.77 5.85 -5.06
N LYS A 99 17.30 5.63 -6.29
CA LYS A 99 17.53 6.54 -7.42
C LYS A 99 16.62 7.77 -7.34
N LEU A 100 15.35 7.56 -7.03
CA LEU A 100 14.33 8.62 -7.00
C LEU A 100 14.59 9.66 -5.91
N GLN A 101 15.16 9.27 -4.76
CA GLN A 101 15.51 10.19 -3.68
C GLN A 101 16.53 11.29 -4.08
N ALA A 102 17.21 11.14 -5.20
CA ALA A 102 18.09 12.18 -5.75
C ALA A 102 17.30 13.33 -6.40
N TYR A 103 16.02 13.12 -6.70
CA TYR A 103 15.16 14.05 -7.45
C TYR A 103 13.94 14.52 -6.66
N ALA A 104 13.51 13.75 -5.66
CA ALA A 104 12.31 14.02 -4.89
C ALA A 104 12.44 13.55 -3.45
N GLN A 105 11.72 14.18 -2.55
CA GLN A 105 11.48 13.65 -1.21
C GLN A 105 10.57 12.43 -1.31
N ILE A 106 10.77 11.44 -0.46
CA ILE A 106 9.99 10.21 -0.46
C ILE A 106 9.33 10.04 0.91
N ILE A 107 8.04 9.75 0.90
CA ILE A 107 7.28 9.29 2.06
C ILE A 107 6.46 8.06 1.67
N ILE A 108 6.08 7.27 2.66
CA ILE A 108 5.24 6.10 2.49
C ILE A 108 3.93 6.34 3.25
N LEU A 109 2.78 6.17 2.56
CA LEU A 109 1.44 6.31 3.11
C LEU A 109 0.69 4.99 2.92
N SER A 110 0.65 4.17 3.97
CA SER A 110 0.07 2.83 3.91
C SER A 110 -1.18 2.71 4.77
N ASN A 111 -2.14 1.90 4.33
CA ASN A 111 -3.31 1.51 5.13
C ASN A 111 -2.98 0.36 6.10
N VAL A 112 -1.71 0.20 6.46
CA VAL A 112 -1.32 -0.71 7.53
C VAL A 112 -1.94 -0.25 8.85
N PRO A 113 -2.53 -1.14 9.67
CA PRO A 113 -3.09 -0.77 10.96
C PRO A 113 -2.07 -0.08 11.86
N HIS A 114 -2.53 0.92 12.63
CA HIS A 114 -1.66 1.66 13.55
C HIS A 114 -0.96 0.76 14.58
N SER A 115 -1.57 -0.38 14.93
CA SER A 115 -1.01 -1.36 15.88
C SER A 115 0.26 -2.04 15.39
N VAL A 116 0.46 -2.15 14.07
CA VAL A 116 1.63 -2.77 13.46
C VAL A 116 2.50 -1.77 12.67
N HIS A 117 2.31 -0.48 12.96
CA HIS A 117 3.10 0.60 12.34
C HIS A 117 4.61 0.36 12.49
N ASP A 118 5.06 0.08 13.72
CA ASP A 118 6.48 -0.10 14.01
C ASP A 118 7.06 -1.35 13.33
N ASP A 119 6.27 -2.41 13.17
CA ASP A 119 6.67 -3.60 12.42
C ASP A 119 6.82 -3.30 10.92
N ARG A 120 5.95 -2.47 10.33
CA ARG A 120 6.10 -2.01 8.94
C ARG A 120 7.33 -1.12 8.78
N VAL A 121 7.59 -0.21 9.71
CA VAL A 121 8.83 0.60 9.72
C VAL A 121 10.05 -0.31 9.75
N ALA A 122 10.09 -1.28 10.67
CA ALA A 122 11.19 -2.24 10.77
C ALA A 122 11.35 -3.09 9.50
N ASN A 123 10.24 -3.53 8.89
CA ASN A 123 10.25 -4.26 7.62
C ASN A 123 10.91 -3.43 6.51
N LEU A 124 10.38 -2.24 6.23
CA LEU A 124 10.89 -1.37 5.16
C LEU A 124 12.38 -1.02 5.38
N LYS A 125 12.75 -0.72 6.61
CA LYS A 125 14.16 -0.44 6.98
C LYS A 125 15.07 -1.64 6.69
N SER A 126 14.65 -2.85 7.04
CA SER A 126 15.41 -4.08 6.77
C SER A 126 15.61 -4.33 5.26
N LEU A 127 14.70 -3.81 4.44
CA LEU A 127 14.70 -3.89 2.98
C LEU A 127 15.41 -2.70 2.29
N ASN A 128 16.14 -1.87 3.05
CA ASN A 128 16.82 -0.65 2.57
C ASN A 128 15.85 0.42 2.00
N MET A 129 14.66 0.51 2.56
CA MET A 129 13.63 1.52 2.26
C MET A 129 13.27 2.32 3.52
N ASP A 130 14.27 2.89 4.20
CA ASP A 130 14.14 3.66 5.45
C ASP A 130 13.65 5.09 5.14
N TYR A 131 12.36 5.23 4.81
CA TYR A 131 11.69 6.51 4.55
C TYR A 131 10.57 6.75 5.58
N PRO A 132 10.15 8.01 5.81
CA PRO A 132 9.04 8.31 6.71
C PRO A 132 7.78 7.52 6.31
N LEU A 133 7.21 6.78 7.26
CA LEU A 133 5.97 6.02 7.10
C LEU A 133 4.83 6.70 7.84
N ILE A 134 3.69 6.80 7.19
CA ILE A 134 2.41 7.21 7.77
C ILE A 134 1.46 6.03 7.64
N SER A 135 0.93 5.55 8.77
CA SER A 135 -0.20 4.63 8.77
C SER A 135 -1.51 5.41 8.67
N ASN A 136 -2.39 4.95 7.79
CA ASN A 136 -3.69 5.58 7.51
C ASN A 136 -4.82 4.56 7.66
N GLU A 137 -6.02 5.05 7.84
CA GLU A 137 -7.25 4.25 7.79
C GLU A 137 -8.24 4.89 6.82
N GLY A 138 -8.82 4.07 5.94
CA GLY A 138 -9.78 4.50 4.92
C GLY A 138 -9.14 5.12 3.69
N MET A 139 -9.83 6.07 3.07
CA MET A 139 -9.38 6.70 1.83
C MET A 139 -8.17 7.61 2.06
N LYS A 140 -7.19 7.54 1.15
CA LYS A 140 -5.91 8.28 1.27
C LYS A 140 -6.00 9.75 0.80
N GLY A 141 -7.00 10.12 -0.01
CA GLY A 141 -7.17 11.48 -0.50
C GLY A 141 -7.11 12.56 0.59
N PRO A 142 -7.88 12.43 1.70
CA PRO A 142 -7.81 13.39 2.81
C PRO A 142 -6.44 13.47 3.49
N ALA A 143 -5.69 12.35 3.57
CA ALA A 143 -4.36 12.34 4.16
C ALA A 143 -3.34 13.02 3.23
N VAL A 144 -3.39 12.72 1.93
CA VAL A 144 -2.55 13.39 0.92
C VAL A 144 -2.83 14.89 0.88
N LYS A 145 -4.10 15.32 0.95
CA LYS A 145 -4.47 16.73 1.04
C LYS A 145 -3.86 17.44 2.24
N GLU A 146 -3.82 16.76 3.39
CA GLU A 146 -3.19 17.30 4.60
C GLU A 146 -1.68 17.40 4.46
N ILE A 147 -1.02 16.37 3.91
CA ILE A 147 0.43 16.37 3.63
C ILE A 147 0.80 17.53 2.69
N LEU A 148 -0.02 17.77 1.66
CA LEU A 148 0.23 18.77 0.63
C LEU A 148 -0.28 20.18 0.97
N ARG A 149 -0.85 20.41 2.16
CA ARG A 149 -1.49 21.70 2.53
C ARG A 149 -0.63 22.93 2.22
N ASN A 150 0.67 22.86 2.46
CA ASN A 150 1.61 23.96 2.22
C ASN A 150 2.65 23.61 1.15
N HIS A 151 2.48 22.48 0.46
CA HIS A 151 3.41 22.02 -0.56
C HIS A 151 3.21 22.81 -1.87
N LYS A 152 4.31 23.22 -2.51
CA LYS A 152 4.28 24.07 -3.71
C LYS A 152 4.86 23.39 -4.95
N ALA A 153 5.73 22.42 -4.75
CA ALA A 153 6.38 21.70 -5.84
C ALA A 153 5.48 20.57 -6.38
N GLN A 154 5.91 19.92 -7.43
CA GLN A 154 5.20 18.78 -8.01
C GLN A 154 5.09 17.64 -7.00
N SER A 155 3.91 17.04 -6.88
CA SER A 155 3.68 15.84 -6.08
C SER A 155 3.24 14.67 -6.95
N PHE A 156 3.60 13.46 -6.49
CA PHE A 156 3.25 12.20 -7.11
C PHE A 156 2.67 11.26 -6.05
N PHE A 157 1.66 10.51 -6.42
CA PHE A 157 1.06 9.48 -5.56
C PHE A 157 1.03 8.16 -6.32
N ILE A 158 1.60 7.12 -5.73
CA ILE A 158 1.77 5.81 -6.32
C ILE A 158 1.07 4.76 -5.45
N ASP A 159 0.08 4.06 -6.01
CA ASP A 159 -0.74 3.09 -5.28
C ASP A 159 -1.23 1.99 -6.24
N ASP A 160 -1.40 0.76 -5.73
CA ASP A 160 -1.96 -0.35 -6.50
C ASP A 160 -3.48 -0.36 -6.48
N ASN A 161 -4.09 0.28 -5.47
CA ASN A 161 -5.53 0.28 -5.31
C ASN A 161 -6.18 1.41 -6.12
N PRO A 162 -6.96 1.09 -7.18
CA PRO A 162 -7.58 2.08 -8.06
C PRO A 162 -8.51 3.05 -7.33
N TYR A 163 -9.15 2.61 -6.24
CA TYR A 163 -10.01 3.48 -5.43
C TYR A 163 -9.22 4.48 -4.58
N GLN A 164 -8.02 4.13 -4.15
CA GLN A 164 -7.12 5.05 -3.47
C GLN A 164 -6.57 6.10 -4.45
N VAL A 165 -6.21 5.67 -5.66
CA VAL A 165 -5.79 6.55 -6.76
C VAL A 165 -6.92 7.55 -7.07
N GLU A 166 -8.16 7.08 -7.26
CA GLU A 166 -9.32 7.93 -7.49
C GLU A 166 -9.57 8.91 -6.34
N SER A 167 -9.47 8.45 -5.08
CA SER A 167 -9.63 9.31 -3.90
C SER A 167 -8.61 10.44 -3.88
N VAL A 168 -7.34 10.14 -4.17
CA VAL A 168 -6.29 11.16 -4.21
C VAL A 168 -6.50 12.12 -5.37
N TYR A 169 -6.83 11.62 -6.56
CA TYR A 169 -7.13 12.45 -7.72
C TYR A 169 -8.27 13.45 -7.45
N ASN A 170 -9.35 12.99 -6.82
CA ASN A 170 -10.51 13.82 -6.51
C ASN A 170 -10.19 14.93 -5.48
N ASP A 171 -9.37 14.62 -4.49
CA ASP A 171 -9.00 15.56 -3.42
C ASP A 171 -7.81 16.48 -3.78
N ASN A 172 -6.96 16.07 -4.76
CA ASN A 172 -5.67 16.70 -5.07
C ASN A 172 -5.37 16.65 -6.58
N GLN A 173 -6.14 17.36 -7.40
CA GLN A 173 -6.05 17.33 -8.86
C GLN A 173 -4.69 17.77 -9.46
N GLN A 174 -3.84 18.42 -8.66
CA GLN A 174 -2.49 18.80 -9.08
C GLN A 174 -1.46 17.69 -8.86
N THR A 175 -1.83 16.60 -8.13
CA THR A 175 -0.97 15.46 -7.89
C THR A 175 -1.01 14.52 -9.10
N VAL A 176 0.16 14.14 -9.61
CA VAL A 176 0.27 13.10 -10.63
C VAL A 176 0.02 11.76 -9.98
N CYS A 177 -1.09 11.13 -10.31
CA CYS A 177 -1.46 9.82 -9.79
C CYS A 177 -0.93 8.71 -10.69
N VAL A 178 -0.27 7.72 -10.08
CA VAL A 178 0.32 6.56 -10.73
C VAL A 178 -0.39 5.31 -10.18
N HIS A 179 -1.07 4.59 -11.06
CA HIS A 179 -1.65 3.30 -10.70
C HIS A 179 -0.64 2.19 -11.03
N PHE A 180 -0.10 1.56 -10.00
CA PHE A 180 0.99 0.60 -10.15
C PHE A 180 0.88 -0.54 -9.14
N SER A 181 0.89 -1.77 -9.60
CA SER A 181 0.96 -2.96 -8.75
C SER A 181 2.07 -3.89 -9.22
N VAL A 182 2.73 -4.53 -8.25
CA VAL A 182 3.71 -5.60 -8.52
C VAL A 182 3.09 -7.00 -8.45
N CYS A 183 1.82 -7.12 -8.08
CA CYS A 183 1.14 -8.39 -7.87
C CYS A 183 0.52 -8.95 -9.14
N ASP A 184 1.14 -9.95 -9.74
CA ASP A 184 0.61 -10.61 -10.93
C ASP A 184 -0.68 -11.41 -10.65
N LEU A 185 -0.94 -11.79 -9.39
CA LEU A 185 -2.17 -12.50 -9.01
C LEU A 185 -3.42 -11.60 -9.11
N VAL A 186 -3.32 -10.32 -8.78
CA VAL A 186 -4.46 -9.39 -8.77
C VAL A 186 -4.58 -8.56 -10.04
N LYS A 187 -3.49 -8.32 -10.77
CA LYS A 187 -3.47 -7.54 -12.03
C LYS A 187 -4.60 -7.90 -13.01
N PRO A 188 -4.91 -9.20 -13.29
CA PRO A 188 -5.97 -9.56 -14.24
C PRO A 188 -7.36 -9.07 -13.84
N TYR A 189 -7.58 -8.77 -12.58
CA TYR A 189 -8.87 -8.38 -12.00
C TYR A 189 -8.94 -6.90 -11.64
N MET A 190 -7.85 -6.15 -11.83
CA MET A 190 -7.81 -4.74 -11.45
C MET A 190 -8.74 -3.91 -12.32
N PRO A 191 -9.67 -3.14 -11.72
CA PRO A 191 -10.40 -2.14 -12.47
C PRO A 191 -9.47 -0.98 -12.87
N LYS A 192 -9.87 -0.28 -13.93
CA LYS A 192 -9.15 0.93 -14.36
C LYS A 192 -9.20 1.99 -13.25
N ALA A 193 -8.05 2.56 -12.90
CA ALA A 193 -7.97 3.64 -11.93
C ALA A 193 -8.39 4.97 -12.57
N VAL A 194 -9.48 5.55 -12.08
CA VAL A 194 -9.91 6.89 -12.48
C VAL A 194 -8.88 7.91 -11.98
N GLY A 195 -8.43 8.80 -12.87
CA GLY A 195 -7.45 9.83 -12.55
C GLY A 195 -5.98 9.38 -12.57
N ALA A 196 -5.69 8.10 -12.87
CA ALA A 196 -4.32 7.67 -13.11
C ALA A 196 -3.76 8.33 -14.37
N SER A 197 -2.63 9.01 -14.23
CA SER A 197 -1.90 9.64 -15.34
C SER A 197 -0.86 8.72 -15.95
N ILE A 198 -0.38 7.74 -15.17
CA ILE A 198 0.68 6.80 -15.54
C ILE A 198 0.31 5.42 -14.99
N GLU A 199 0.51 4.38 -15.80
CA GLU A 199 0.29 2.98 -15.43
C GLU A 199 1.56 2.17 -15.80
N PRO A 200 2.61 2.16 -14.95
CA PRO A 200 3.82 1.40 -15.22
C PRO A 200 3.59 -0.11 -15.10
N THR A 201 4.42 -0.90 -15.77
CA THR A 201 4.35 -2.37 -15.72
C THR A 201 5.38 -3.01 -14.79
N SER A 202 6.40 -2.26 -14.39
CA SER A 202 7.48 -2.72 -13.48
C SER A 202 8.21 -1.54 -12.85
N TRP A 203 8.94 -1.82 -11.77
CA TRP A 203 9.91 -0.90 -11.19
C TRP A 203 11.09 -0.64 -12.13
#